data_86ae7817d3bdee5c8c540fc0d939bb70
#
_entry.id   86ae7817d3bdee5c8c540fc0d939bb70
#
_cell.length_a   1.000
_cell.length_b   1.000
_cell.length_c   1.000
_cell.angle_alpha   90.00
_cell.angle_beta   90.00
_cell.angle_gamma   90.00
#
_symmetry.space_group_name_H-M   'P 1'
#
loop_
_entity.id
_entity.type
_entity.pdbx_description
1 polymer ?
#
loop_
_entity_poly.entity_id
_entity_poly.type
_entity_poly.pdbx_seq_one_letter_code
_entity_poly.pdbx_strand_id
1 'polypeptide(L)'
;MKLRALSLALVAPLLLAAVPAGFTPIFDGKDLAGWHVSQTNHHGNSKGWTVKDGVLLATQDRPGNGGILLTDKKYRDFEVSLEVNPDWGCDGGLFLRSNEAGDAYQVMIDYLPGGSVGGVYGEGFEALKDGKGQLVNPDWQKHWKKDDWNLLRARIEGDVPHIRVWLNEVPLVDWTDSANHAKGGATEGMIALQMHFSNQQTPRWKPGGFHRFRNIAVKELPR
;
A
#
# COMPACT_ATOMS: atom_id res chain seq x y z
N MET A 1 -39.77 15.35 41.67
CA MET A 1 -38.58 14.50 41.52
C MET A 1 -38.45 14.09 40.08
N LYS A 2 -37.50 14.68 39.33
CA LYS A 2 -37.27 14.32 37.90
C LYS A 2 -36.11 13.32 37.84
N LEU A 3 -36.40 12.05 37.52
CA LEU A 3 -35.37 11.05 37.20
C LEU A 3 -34.62 11.46 35.94
N ARG A 4 -33.31 11.67 36.06
CA ARG A 4 -32.40 11.78 34.90
C ARG A 4 -32.01 10.37 34.48
N ALA A 5 -32.44 9.99 33.28
CA ALA A 5 -31.92 8.76 32.65
C ALA A 5 -30.45 8.95 32.26
N LEU A 6 -29.60 8.15 32.84
CA LEU A 6 -28.17 8.05 32.45
C LEU A 6 -28.11 7.15 31.22
N SER A 7 -27.85 7.73 30.04
CA SER A 7 -27.58 6.93 28.85
C SER A 7 -26.15 6.40 28.93
N LEU A 8 -25.99 5.12 29.18
CA LEU A 8 -24.71 4.42 29.03
C LEU A 8 -24.46 4.25 27.51
N ALA A 9 -23.51 5.02 26.98
CA ALA A 9 -23.01 4.77 25.63
C ALA A 9 -22.19 3.49 25.65
N LEU A 10 -22.69 2.44 25.02
CA LEU A 10 -21.95 1.20 24.76
C LEU A 10 -20.87 1.53 23.73
N VAL A 11 -19.62 1.70 24.15
CA VAL A 11 -18.47 1.72 23.24
C VAL A 11 -18.23 0.28 22.83
N ALA A 12 -18.68 -0.09 21.64
CA ALA A 12 -18.35 -1.37 21.04
C ALA A 12 -16.82 -1.45 20.89
N PRO A 13 -16.16 -2.55 21.32
CA PRO A 13 -14.74 -2.70 21.09
C PRO A 13 -14.52 -2.76 19.56
N LEU A 14 -13.63 -1.92 19.05
CA LEU A 14 -13.11 -2.03 17.70
C LEU A 14 -12.39 -3.38 17.64
N LEU A 15 -13.00 -4.37 17.01
CA LEU A 15 -12.33 -5.63 16.68
C LEU A 15 -11.27 -5.29 15.61
N LEU A 16 -10.04 -4.97 16.03
CA LEU A 16 -8.88 -4.99 15.16
C LEU A 16 -8.79 -6.42 14.60
N ALA A 17 -8.86 -6.56 13.30
CA ALA A 17 -8.60 -7.85 12.67
C ALA A 17 -7.22 -8.32 13.14
N ALA A 18 -7.14 -9.56 13.58
CA ALA A 18 -5.90 -10.08 14.13
C ALA A 18 -4.84 -10.15 13.02
N VAL A 19 -3.63 -9.66 13.32
CA VAL A 19 -2.47 -9.83 12.45
C VAL A 19 -2.32 -11.32 12.11
N PRO A 20 -2.12 -11.72 10.85
CA PRO A 20 -2.01 -13.12 10.47
C PRO A 20 -0.89 -13.84 11.25
N ALA A 21 -1.07 -15.12 11.51
CA ALA A 21 -0.08 -15.90 12.25
C ALA A 21 1.28 -15.88 11.56
N GLY A 22 2.34 -15.64 12.33
CA GLY A 22 3.72 -15.55 11.83
C GLY A 22 4.10 -14.19 11.24
N PHE A 23 3.22 -13.20 11.26
CA PHE A 23 3.54 -11.81 10.90
C PHE A 23 3.85 -10.98 12.13
N THR A 24 4.73 -10.01 11.98
CA THR A 24 5.07 -8.99 12.98
C THR A 24 4.47 -7.65 12.56
N PRO A 25 3.69 -6.97 13.41
CA PRO A 25 3.20 -5.63 13.13
C PRO A 25 4.36 -4.65 12.86
N ILE A 26 4.24 -3.84 11.83
CA ILE A 26 5.17 -2.74 11.50
C ILE A 26 4.47 -1.37 11.53
N PHE A 27 3.21 -1.36 11.95
CA PHE A 27 2.42 -0.18 12.26
C PHE A 27 1.61 -0.46 13.52
N ASP A 28 1.75 0.37 14.53
CA ASP A 28 1.14 0.16 15.85
C ASP A 28 -0.24 0.81 16.03
N GLY A 29 -0.69 1.56 15.01
CA GLY A 29 -1.96 2.27 15.02
C GLY A 29 -1.98 3.56 15.86
N LYS A 30 -0.83 4.02 16.37
CA LYS A 30 -0.73 5.21 17.23
C LYS A 30 -0.05 6.37 16.54
N ASP A 31 1.08 6.12 15.91
CA ASP A 31 1.90 7.13 15.24
C ASP A 31 2.66 6.52 14.05
N LEU A 32 3.60 7.27 13.48
CA LEU A 32 4.43 6.85 12.36
C LEU A 32 5.84 6.43 12.80
N ALA A 33 6.03 5.99 14.05
CA ALA A 33 7.31 5.46 14.50
C ALA A 33 7.75 4.28 13.63
N GLY A 34 8.99 4.30 13.13
CA GLY A 34 9.52 3.32 12.18
C GLY A 34 9.15 3.60 10.71
N TRP A 35 8.59 4.80 10.44
CA TRP A 35 8.24 5.26 9.10
C TRP A 35 8.69 6.69 8.87
N HIS A 36 9.03 7.04 7.63
CA HIS A 36 9.34 8.41 7.21
C HIS A 36 8.79 8.71 5.81
N VAL A 37 8.57 10.00 5.56
CA VAL A 37 8.13 10.47 4.24
C VAL A 37 9.35 10.69 3.36
N SER A 38 9.37 10.07 2.18
CA SER A 38 10.42 10.26 1.19
C SER A 38 10.58 11.74 0.82
N GLN A 39 11.82 12.19 0.75
CA GLN A 39 12.16 13.57 0.37
C GLN A 39 12.59 13.68 -1.11
N THR A 40 12.78 12.55 -1.81
CA THR A 40 13.41 12.52 -3.14
C THR A 40 12.53 11.91 -4.23
N ASN A 41 11.32 11.41 -3.88
CA ASN A 41 10.41 10.83 -4.85
C ASN A 41 9.74 11.90 -5.76
N HIS A 42 9.23 11.46 -6.91
CA HIS A 42 8.59 12.35 -7.89
C HIS A 42 7.08 12.57 -7.63
N HIS A 43 6.46 11.85 -6.69
CA HIS A 43 5.04 12.01 -6.37
C HIS A 43 4.77 13.24 -5.52
N GLY A 44 5.77 13.75 -4.82
CA GLY A 44 5.66 14.92 -3.96
C GLY A 44 6.09 14.64 -2.52
N ASN A 45 5.80 15.59 -1.66
CA ASN A 45 6.21 15.61 -0.26
C ASN A 45 5.04 15.95 0.68
N SER A 46 3.86 15.47 0.37
CA SER A 46 2.66 15.72 1.16
C SER A 46 2.87 15.39 2.63
N LYS A 47 2.41 16.29 3.49
CA LYS A 47 2.36 16.10 4.94
C LYS A 47 1.04 15.48 5.41
N GLY A 48 0.20 15.03 4.48
CA GLY A 48 -1.11 14.46 4.76
C GLY A 48 -1.10 13.00 5.23
N TRP A 49 0.03 12.53 5.78
CA TRP A 49 0.16 11.25 6.46
C TRP A 49 -0.14 11.43 7.94
N THR A 50 -1.24 10.87 8.42
CA THR A 50 -1.69 11.02 9.80
C THR A 50 -2.23 9.70 10.34
N VAL A 51 -2.28 9.57 11.66
CA VAL A 51 -2.88 8.40 12.31
C VAL A 51 -4.07 8.84 13.13
N LYS A 52 -5.21 8.16 12.95
CA LYS A 52 -6.43 8.39 13.71
C LYS A 52 -7.18 7.07 13.94
N ASP A 53 -7.54 6.81 15.18
CA ASP A 53 -8.35 5.64 15.60
C ASP A 53 -7.79 4.30 15.07
N GLY A 54 -6.47 4.12 15.12
CA GLY A 54 -5.77 2.92 14.65
C GLY A 54 -5.57 2.83 13.13
N VAL A 55 -5.95 3.88 12.40
CA VAL A 55 -5.90 3.93 10.94
C VAL A 55 -4.86 4.96 10.49
N LEU A 56 -3.97 4.54 9.60
CA LEU A 56 -3.09 5.43 8.86
C LEU A 56 -3.87 6.03 7.70
N LEU A 57 -3.95 7.35 7.67
CA LEU A 57 -4.64 8.13 6.66
C LEU A 57 -3.62 8.79 5.75
N ALA A 58 -3.83 8.71 4.44
CA ALA A 58 -3.04 9.40 3.43
C ALA A 58 -3.96 10.28 2.59
N THR A 59 -3.68 11.59 2.56
CA THR A 59 -4.40 12.56 1.72
C THR A 59 -3.43 13.63 1.20
N GLN A 60 -3.71 14.18 0.04
CA GLN A 60 -2.92 15.29 -0.47
C GLN A 60 -3.16 16.54 0.40
N ASP A 61 -2.10 17.09 1.00
CA ASP A 61 -2.15 18.33 1.82
C ASP A 61 -2.47 19.58 0.99
N ARG A 62 -2.20 19.49 -0.30
CA ARG A 62 -2.59 20.47 -1.32
C ARG A 62 -2.84 19.74 -2.63
N PRO A 63 -3.69 20.25 -3.51
CA PRO A 63 -4.02 19.61 -4.77
C PRO A 63 -2.77 19.25 -5.57
N GLY A 64 -2.68 17.98 -5.99
CA GLY A 64 -1.59 17.47 -6.78
C GLY A 64 -0.34 16.99 -6.03
N ASN A 65 -0.18 17.33 -4.75
CA ASN A 65 0.98 16.95 -3.96
C ASN A 65 0.80 15.57 -3.32
N GLY A 66 1.27 14.55 -3.99
CA GLY A 66 1.31 13.19 -3.47
C GLY A 66 2.51 12.94 -2.54
N GLY A 67 2.93 11.69 -2.42
CA GLY A 67 4.09 11.33 -1.62
C GLY A 67 4.19 9.84 -1.36
N ILE A 68 5.32 9.44 -0.81
CA ILE A 68 5.61 8.06 -0.44
C ILE A 68 6.01 8.01 1.03
N LEU A 69 5.38 7.13 1.79
CA LEU A 69 5.70 6.82 3.18
C LEU A 69 6.46 5.49 3.22
N LEU A 70 7.69 5.50 3.70
CA LEU A 70 8.64 4.38 3.69
C LEU A 70 8.86 3.83 5.10
N THR A 71 9.07 2.53 5.24
CA THR A 71 9.61 1.97 6.49
C THR A 71 11.07 2.39 6.68
N ASP A 72 11.50 2.67 7.93
CA ASP A 72 12.92 2.92 8.23
C ASP A 72 13.78 1.66 8.02
N LYS A 73 13.21 0.49 8.28
CA LYS A 73 13.84 -0.81 8.05
C LYS A 73 13.71 -1.24 6.60
N LYS A 74 14.77 -1.86 6.08
CA LYS A 74 14.77 -2.58 4.79
C LYS A 74 14.50 -4.07 5.01
N TYR A 75 13.91 -4.68 3.99
CA TYR A 75 13.56 -6.09 3.95
C TYR A 75 14.04 -6.70 2.64
N ARG A 76 14.50 -7.95 2.70
CA ARG A 76 14.97 -8.67 1.52
C ARG A 76 13.88 -9.59 0.96
N ASP A 77 13.66 -10.72 1.61
CA ASP A 77 12.63 -11.69 1.26
C ASP A 77 11.53 -11.60 2.31
N PHE A 78 10.35 -11.21 1.91
CA PHE A 78 9.27 -10.96 2.86
C PHE A 78 7.89 -11.12 2.24
N GLU A 79 6.92 -11.26 3.11
CA GLU A 79 5.50 -11.13 2.82
C GLU A 79 4.93 -10.00 3.69
N VAL A 80 4.25 -9.06 3.07
CA VAL A 80 3.55 -7.96 3.75
C VAL A 80 2.05 -8.15 3.64
N SER A 81 1.34 -7.87 4.73
CA SER A 81 -0.11 -7.94 4.84
C SER A 81 -0.64 -6.64 5.40
N LEU A 82 -1.67 -6.09 4.80
CA LEU A 82 -2.34 -4.88 5.26
C LEU A 82 -3.81 -4.86 4.81
N GLU A 83 -4.63 -4.13 5.55
CA GLU A 83 -5.98 -3.80 5.09
C GLU A 83 -6.00 -2.41 4.48
N VAL A 84 -6.65 -2.27 3.33
CA VAL A 84 -6.78 -1.02 2.59
C VAL A 84 -8.24 -0.66 2.37
N ASN A 85 -8.56 0.62 2.50
CA ASN A 85 -9.86 1.19 2.15
C ASN A 85 -9.64 2.58 1.53
N PRO A 86 -9.33 2.65 0.23
CA PRO A 86 -9.15 3.89 -0.49
C PRO A 86 -10.48 4.48 -0.92
N ASP A 87 -10.57 5.81 -0.97
CA ASP A 87 -11.69 6.49 -1.61
C ASP A 87 -11.63 6.26 -3.13
N TRP A 88 -12.79 6.12 -3.74
CA TRP A 88 -12.89 6.00 -5.18
C TRP A 88 -12.30 7.22 -5.91
N GLY A 89 -11.46 6.98 -6.90
CA GLY A 89 -10.79 8.03 -7.68
C GLY A 89 -9.45 8.48 -7.09
N CYS A 90 -8.87 7.69 -6.17
CA CYS A 90 -7.53 7.90 -5.64
C CYS A 90 -6.61 6.75 -6.08
N ASP A 91 -5.50 7.08 -6.71
CA ASP A 91 -4.46 6.15 -7.14
C ASP A 91 -3.35 6.07 -6.09
N GLY A 92 -2.82 4.88 -5.89
CA GLY A 92 -1.70 4.64 -4.99
C GLY A 92 -1.16 3.22 -5.10
N GLY A 93 -0.33 2.84 -4.14
CA GLY A 93 0.30 1.53 -4.18
C GLY A 93 0.95 1.11 -2.88
N LEU A 94 1.24 -0.18 -2.83
CA LEU A 94 2.12 -0.82 -1.87
C LEU A 94 3.43 -1.15 -2.58
N PHE A 95 4.56 -0.63 -2.11
CA PHE A 95 5.85 -0.82 -2.73
C PHE A 95 6.65 -1.93 -2.04
N LEU A 96 7.22 -2.79 -2.84
CA LEU A 96 8.08 -3.89 -2.40
C LEU A 96 9.52 -3.57 -2.77
N ARG A 97 10.43 -3.63 -1.79
CA ARG A 97 11.87 -3.31 -1.94
C ARG A 97 12.11 -1.92 -2.53
N SER A 98 11.39 -0.90 -2.03
CA SER A 98 11.55 0.48 -2.45
C SER A 98 12.91 1.05 -2.04
N ASN A 99 13.47 1.91 -2.87
CA ASN A 99 14.52 2.85 -2.44
C ASN A 99 13.89 4.18 -1.96
N GLU A 100 14.74 5.12 -1.53
CA GLU A 100 14.29 6.44 -1.05
C GLU A 100 13.57 7.28 -2.14
N ALA A 101 13.93 7.09 -3.40
CA ALA A 101 13.28 7.78 -4.52
C ALA A 101 11.91 7.18 -4.89
N GLY A 102 11.53 6.02 -4.30
CA GLY A 102 10.30 5.33 -4.62
C GLY A 102 10.41 4.39 -5.83
N ASP A 103 11.62 4.11 -6.32
CA ASP A 103 11.76 3.07 -7.33
C ASP A 103 11.50 1.70 -6.68
N ALA A 104 10.55 0.93 -7.19
CA ALA A 104 10.07 -0.29 -6.54
C ALA A 104 9.26 -1.21 -7.46
N TYR A 105 9.07 -2.46 -7.04
CA TYR A 105 7.96 -3.28 -7.51
C TYR A 105 6.70 -2.84 -6.77
N GLN A 106 5.81 -2.15 -7.47
CA GLN A 106 4.56 -1.62 -6.90
C GLN A 106 3.42 -2.61 -7.06
N VAL A 107 2.76 -2.95 -5.98
CA VAL A 107 1.44 -3.56 -6.00
C VAL A 107 0.42 -2.43 -6.08
N MET A 108 -0.30 -2.36 -7.18
CA MET A 108 -1.19 -1.25 -7.51
C MET A 108 -2.44 -1.24 -6.62
N ILE A 109 -2.83 -0.05 -6.19
CA ILE A 109 -4.12 0.25 -5.56
C ILE A 109 -4.77 1.36 -6.39
N ASP A 110 -5.08 1.02 -7.65
CA ASP A 110 -5.60 1.96 -8.64
C ASP A 110 -6.78 1.34 -9.38
N TYR A 111 -7.95 1.91 -9.22
CA TYR A 111 -9.16 1.53 -9.96
C TYR A 111 -9.64 2.62 -10.92
N LEU A 112 -8.77 3.55 -11.27
CA LEU A 112 -8.99 4.47 -12.38
C LEU A 112 -8.95 3.71 -13.72
N PRO A 113 -9.51 4.25 -14.80
CA PRO A 113 -9.45 3.61 -16.10
C PRO A 113 -8.00 3.27 -16.51
N GLY A 114 -7.76 1.99 -16.77
CA GLY A 114 -6.42 1.46 -17.08
C GLY A 114 -5.58 1.05 -15.89
N GLY A 115 -6.06 1.28 -14.65
CA GLY A 115 -5.43 0.81 -13.42
C GLY A 115 -5.87 -0.60 -13.00
N SER A 116 -5.39 -1.01 -11.86
CA SER A 116 -5.71 -2.32 -11.25
C SER A 116 -5.56 -2.28 -9.74
N VAL A 117 -6.25 -3.17 -9.03
CA VAL A 117 -5.92 -3.46 -7.64
C VAL A 117 -5.26 -4.82 -7.55
N GLY A 118 -4.10 -4.88 -6.92
CA GLY A 118 -3.30 -6.10 -6.81
C GLY A 118 -2.47 -6.45 -8.05
N GLY A 119 -2.52 -5.66 -9.11
CA GLY A 119 -1.58 -5.77 -10.22
C GLY A 119 -0.18 -5.33 -9.81
N VAL A 120 0.85 -5.71 -10.56
CA VAL A 120 2.25 -5.32 -10.30
C VAL A 120 2.76 -4.41 -11.40
N TYR A 121 3.37 -3.29 -10.98
CA TYR A 121 3.97 -2.27 -11.84
C TYR A 121 5.43 -2.02 -11.43
N GLY A 122 6.28 -1.67 -12.39
CA GLY A 122 7.66 -1.25 -12.14
C GLY A 122 7.75 0.26 -11.96
N GLU A 123 7.69 0.74 -10.71
CA GLU A 123 7.82 2.16 -10.43
C GLU A 123 9.28 2.59 -10.53
N GLY A 124 9.56 3.62 -11.36
CA GLY A 124 10.91 4.16 -11.52
C GLY A 124 11.90 3.29 -12.30
N PHE A 125 11.49 2.16 -12.87
CA PHE A 125 12.31 1.35 -13.76
C PHE A 125 11.50 0.82 -14.95
N GLU A 126 12.20 0.34 -15.99
CA GLU A 126 11.58 -0.08 -17.22
C GLU A 126 10.58 -1.22 -17.04
N ALA A 127 9.65 -1.24 -17.96
CA ALA A 127 8.50 -2.12 -17.96
C ALA A 127 8.79 -3.56 -17.56
N LEU A 128 7.99 -4.05 -16.61
CA LEU A 128 7.98 -5.42 -16.10
C LEU A 128 7.55 -6.33 -17.18
N LYS A 129 7.73 -6.45 -18.30
CA LYS A 129 7.28 -7.43 -19.25
C LYS A 129 6.54 -6.86 -20.47
N ASP A 130 6.86 -7.39 -21.62
CA ASP A 130 6.15 -7.19 -22.88
C ASP A 130 5.87 -5.71 -23.25
N GLY A 131 6.67 -4.79 -22.69
CA GLY A 131 6.53 -3.35 -22.97
C GLY A 131 5.29 -2.70 -22.33
N LYS A 132 4.53 -3.40 -21.52
CA LYS A 132 3.31 -2.86 -20.89
C LYS A 132 3.52 -2.28 -19.50
N GLY A 133 4.66 -2.52 -18.86
CA GLY A 133 5.00 -1.96 -17.55
C GLY A 133 4.21 -2.50 -16.37
N GLN A 134 3.23 -3.35 -16.59
CA GLN A 134 2.36 -3.85 -15.51
C GLN A 134 1.85 -5.26 -15.77
N LEU A 135 1.63 -5.98 -14.67
CA LEU A 135 0.90 -7.25 -14.65
C LEU A 135 -0.48 -7.00 -14.06
N VAL A 136 -1.53 -7.28 -14.79
CA VAL A 136 -2.91 -7.06 -14.35
C VAL A 136 -3.68 -8.37 -14.41
N ASN A 137 -4.31 -8.74 -13.30
CA ASN A 137 -5.36 -9.76 -13.32
C ASN A 137 -6.70 -9.05 -13.57
N PRO A 138 -7.40 -9.28 -14.69
CA PRO A 138 -8.66 -8.60 -15.00
C PRO A 138 -9.79 -8.95 -14.04
N ASP A 139 -9.66 -10.05 -13.32
CA ASP A 139 -10.68 -10.53 -12.39
C ASP A 139 -10.62 -9.89 -10.99
N TRP A 140 -9.65 -8.97 -10.74
CA TRP A 140 -9.51 -8.31 -9.43
C TRP A 140 -10.81 -7.65 -8.96
N GLN A 141 -11.61 -7.09 -9.88
CA GLN A 141 -12.89 -6.43 -9.56
C GLN A 141 -13.91 -7.37 -8.93
N LYS A 142 -13.87 -8.65 -9.24
CA LYS A 142 -14.77 -9.68 -8.66
C LYS A 142 -14.48 -9.93 -7.17
N HIS A 143 -13.27 -9.59 -6.73
CA HIS A 143 -12.78 -9.86 -5.38
C HIS A 143 -12.64 -8.59 -4.55
N TRP A 144 -12.77 -7.41 -5.16
CA TRP A 144 -12.70 -6.11 -4.51
C TRP A 144 -14.03 -5.76 -3.83
N LYS A 145 -13.97 -5.37 -2.57
CA LYS A 145 -15.11 -4.86 -1.79
C LYS A 145 -15.08 -3.34 -1.87
N LYS A 146 -15.93 -2.76 -2.69
CA LYS A 146 -16.03 -1.31 -2.84
C LYS A 146 -16.48 -0.66 -1.54
N ASP A 147 -15.87 0.49 -1.19
CA ASP A 147 -16.18 1.29 0.00
C ASP A 147 -16.04 0.51 1.33
N ASP A 148 -15.27 -0.58 1.34
CA ASP A 148 -15.01 -1.43 2.50
C ASP A 148 -13.53 -1.76 2.62
N TRP A 149 -13.15 -2.37 3.74
CA TRP A 149 -11.81 -2.86 3.97
C TRP A 149 -11.50 -4.10 3.14
N ASN A 150 -10.37 -4.07 2.48
CA ASN A 150 -9.86 -5.18 1.67
C ASN A 150 -8.50 -5.61 2.20
N LEU A 151 -8.31 -6.90 2.38
CA LEU A 151 -7.02 -7.47 2.74
C LEU A 151 -6.16 -7.58 1.47
N LEU A 152 -5.06 -6.83 1.44
CA LEU A 152 -4.04 -6.93 0.42
C LEU A 152 -2.81 -7.59 1.03
N ARG A 153 -2.33 -8.64 0.37
CA ARG A 153 -1.13 -9.36 0.78
C ARG A 153 -0.20 -9.51 -0.40
N ALA A 154 1.08 -9.24 -0.19
CA ALA A 154 2.08 -9.35 -1.24
C ALA A 154 3.37 -9.97 -0.70
N ARG A 155 3.98 -10.84 -1.49
CA ARG A 155 5.25 -11.50 -1.20
C ARG A 155 6.25 -11.21 -2.29
N ILE A 156 7.50 -10.94 -1.91
CA ILE A 156 8.64 -10.83 -2.81
C ILE A 156 9.80 -11.65 -2.24
N GLU A 157 10.43 -12.46 -3.06
CA GLU A 157 11.56 -13.31 -2.67
C GLU A 157 12.51 -13.57 -3.82
N GLY A 158 13.76 -13.92 -3.48
CA GLY A 158 14.83 -14.25 -4.44
C GLY A 158 15.59 -13.04 -4.96
N ASP A 159 16.77 -13.30 -5.54
CA ASP A 159 17.62 -12.27 -6.18
C ASP A 159 17.01 -11.81 -7.51
N VAL A 160 16.46 -12.74 -8.28
CA VAL A 160 15.49 -12.45 -9.33
C VAL A 160 14.11 -12.50 -8.67
N PRO A 161 13.38 -11.38 -8.58
CA PRO A 161 12.18 -11.32 -7.79
C PRO A 161 11.09 -12.29 -8.27
N HIS A 162 10.62 -13.12 -7.36
CA HIS A 162 9.38 -13.85 -7.48
C HIS A 162 8.32 -13.12 -6.64
N ILE A 163 7.26 -12.64 -7.28
CA ILE A 163 6.22 -11.83 -6.65
C ILE A 163 4.88 -12.56 -6.70
N ARG A 164 4.23 -12.63 -5.54
CA ARG A 164 2.87 -13.15 -5.40
C ARG A 164 1.99 -12.11 -4.72
N VAL A 165 0.77 -11.93 -5.21
CA VAL A 165 -0.20 -10.98 -4.66
C VAL A 165 -1.54 -11.66 -4.47
N TRP A 166 -2.17 -11.38 -3.32
CA TRP A 166 -3.52 -11.84 -2.98
C TRP A 166 -4.39 -10.65 -2.60
N LEU A 167 -5.62 -10.68 -3.05
CA LEU A 167 -6.68 -9.74 -2.66
C LEU A 167 -7.82 -10.54 -2.00
N ASN A 168 -8.11 -10.22 -0.74
CA ASN A 168 -9.12 -10.94 0.05
C ASN A 168 -8.91 -12.47 0.01
N GLU A 169 -7.65 -12.91 0.18
CA GLU A 169 -7.15 -14.30 0.12
C GLU A 169 -7.19 -14.95 -1.28
N VAL A 170 -7.68 -14.25 -2.30
CA VAL A 170 -7.69 -14.75 -3.67
C VAL A 170 -6.37 -14.40 -4.37
N PRO A 171 -5.63 -15.38 -4.93
CA PRO A 171 -4.39 -15.11 -5.65
C PRO A 171 -4.68 -14.36 -6.96
N LEU A 172 -4.04 -13.22 -7.16
CA LEU A 172 -4.15 -12.40 -8.36
C LEU A 172 -2.90 -12.45 -9.24
N VAL A 173 -1.73 -12.51 -8.62
CA VAL A 173 -0.43 -12.57 -9.31
C VAL A 173 0.42 -13.67 -8.69
N ASP A 174 1.06 -14.45 -9.54
CA ASP A 174 2.16 -15.36 -9.22
C ASP A 174 3.13 -15.27 -10.40
N TRP A 175 4.23 -14.52 -10.22
CA TRP A 175 5.10 -14.15 -11.33
C TRP A 175 6.56 -14.03 -10.88
N THR A 176 7.44 -14.59 -11.69
CA THR A 176 8.89 -14.41 -11.54
C THR A 176 9.38 -13.46 -12.63
N ASP A 177 10.14 -12.44 -12.23
CA ASP A 177 10.75 -11.52 -13.17
C ASP A 177 11.76 -12.22 -14.09
N SER A 178 12.04 -11.66 -15.25
CA SER A 178 13.07 -12.18 -16.16
C SER A 178 14.48 -11.85 -15.69
N ALA A 179 14.63 -10.81 -14.88
CA ALA A 179 15.84 -10.35 -14.23
C ALA A 179 15.48 -9.52 -13.01
N ASN A 180 16.47 -9.12 -12.19
CA ASN A 180 16.22 -8.11 -11.15
C ASN A 180 16.26 -6.71 -11.78
N HIS A 181 15.09 -6.09 -11.97
CA HIS A 181 14.94 -4.73 -12.51
C HIS A 181 14.99 -3.64 -11.44
N ALA A 182 15.09 -3.99 -10.15
CA ALA A 182 15.26 -3.00 -9.10
C ALA A 182 16.52 -2.16 -9.34
N LYS A 183 16.46 -0.87 -9.00
CA LYS A 183 17.54 0.08 -9.24
C LYS A 183 18.87 -0.41 -8.66
N GLY A 184 19.89 -0.49 -9.49
CA GLY A 184 21.21 -1.02 -9.09
C GLY A 184 21.21 -2.52 -8.74
N GLY A 185 20.22 -3.29 -9.14
CA GLY A 185 20.11 -4.71 -8.82
C GLY A 185 19.83 -4.99 -7.34
N ALA A 186 19.23 -4.05 -6.63
CA ALA A 186 18.97 -4.18 -5.19
C ALA A 186 18.12 -5.41 -4.88
N THR A 187 18.56 -6.22 -3.91
CA THR A 187 17.83 -7.40 -3.45
C THR A 187 17.11 -7.19 -2.13
N GLU A 188 17.23 -5.98 -1.56
CA GLU A 188 16.52 -5.54 -0.36
C GLU A 188 16.09 -4.09 -0.51
N GLY A 189 15.07 -3.67 0.20
CA GLY A 189 14.58 -2.31 0.21
C GLY A 189 13.45 -2.12 1.20
N MET A 190 12.91 -0.91 1.25
CA MET A 190 11.85 -0.55 2.17
C MET A 190 10.48 -1.04 1.66
N ILE A 191 9.56 -1.26 2.59
CA ILE A 191 8.13 -1.34 2.28
C ILE A 191 7.62 0.10 2.26
N ALA A 192 6.81 0.46 1.25
CA ALA A 192 6.26 1.80 1.21
C ALA A 192 4.79 1.84 0.79
N LEU A 193 4.14 2.93 1.16
CA LEU A 193 2.79 3.27 0.76
C LEU A 193 2.83 4.53 -0.10
N GLN A 194 2.12 4.50 -1.22
CA GLN A 194 2.09 5.61 -2.17
C GLN A 194 0.75 6.32 -2.12
N MET A 195 0.84 7.63 -2.20
CA MET A 195 -0.22 8.56 -2.55
C MET A 195 0.21 9.23 -3.87
N HIS A 196 -0.45 8.91 -4.97
CA HIS A 196 -0.05 9.39 -6.29
C HIS A 196 -0.18 10.93 -6.39
N PHE A 197 0.71 11.58 -7.15
CA PHE A 197 0.52 12.97 -7.53
C PHE A 197 -0.68 13.10 -8.48
N SER A 198 -1.21 14.32 -8.63
CA SER A 198 -2.30 14.56 -9.57
C SER A 198 -2.17 15.94 -10.20
N ASN A 199 -2.45 16.02 -11.50
CA ASN A 199 -2.52 17.28 -12.24
C ASN A 199 -3.55 17.17 -13.38
N GLN A 200 -3.72 18.21 -14.18
CA GLN A 200 -4.71 18.21 -15.26
C GLN A 200 -4.43 17.16 -16.33
N GLN A 201 -3.17 16.88 -16.62
CA GLN A 201 -2.74 15.87 -17.60
C GLN A 201 -2.79 14.46 -17.04
N THR A 202 -2.61 14.32 -15.74
CA THR A 202 -2.59 13.04 -15.02
C THR A 202 -3.52 13.13 -13.80
N PRO A 203 -4.85 13.07 -14.00
CA PRO A 203 -5.82 13.18 -12.92
C PRO A 203 -5.93 11.86 -12.15
N ARG A 204 -5.03 11.66 -11.18
CA ARG A 204 -4.87 10.41 -10.42
C ARG A 204 -5.37 10.48 -8.98
N TRP A 205 -5.87 11.63 -8.53
CA TRP A 205 -6.34 11.79 -7.16
C TRP A 205 -7.57 12.68 -7.09
N LYS A 206 -8.63 12.14 -6.48
CA LYS A 206 -9.83 12.93 -6.19
C LYS A 206 -9.52 13.96 -5.09
N PRO A 207 -9.78 15.26 -5.30
CA PRO A 207 -9.59 16.26 -4.26
C PRO A 207 -10.32 15.92 -2.97
N GLY A 208 -9.61 15.97 -1.83
CA GLY A 208 -10.13 15.60 -0.51
C GLY A 208 -10.34 14.10 -0.30
N GLY A 209 -9.85 13.26 -1.22
CA GLY A 209 -9.89 11.81 -1.07
C GLY A 209 -8.81 11.29 -0.13
N PHE A 210 -9.02 10.07 0.35
CA PHE A 210 -8.13 9.38 1.29
C PHE A 210 -7.80 7.97 0.81
N HIS A 211 -6.57 7.54 1.05
CA HIS A 211 -6.26 6.15 1.29
C HIS A 211 -6.24 5.90 2.80
N ARG A 212 -6.76 4.76 3.20
CA ARG A 212 -6.78 4.30 4.60
C ARG A 212 -6.11 2.95 4.68
N PHE A 213 -5.19 2.83 5.64
CA PHE A 213 -4.45 1.59 5.87
C PHE A 213 -4.52 1.23 7.36
N ARG A 214 -4.56 -0.06 7.66
CA ARG A 214 -4.47 -0.59 9.04
C ARG A 214 -3.91 -2.00 9.04
N ASN A 215 -3.58 -2.52 10.22
CA ASN A 215 -3.11 -3.89 10.41
C ASN A 215 -1.91 -4.24 9.52
N ILE A 216 -0.98 -3.27 9.36
CA ILE A 216 0.19 -3.44 8.50
C ILE A 216 1.21 -4.31 9.23
N ALA A 217 1.52 -5.46 8.67
CA ALA A 217 2.42 -6.43 9.26
C ALA A 217 3.29 -7.12 8.21
N VAL A 218 4.46 -7.59 8.61
CA VAL A 218 5.44 -8.24 7.76
C VAL A 218 5.83 -9.60 8.30
N LYS A 219 6.08 -10.55 7.41
CA LYS A 219 6.73 -11.82 7.70
C LYS A 219 8.01 -11.88 6.88
N GLU A 220 9.15 -11.79 7.56
CA GLU A 220 10.45 -12.04 6.93
C GLU A 220 10.59 -13.53 6.61
N LEU A 221 11.09 -13.84 5.43
CA LEU A 221 11.21 -15.21 4.95
C LEU A 221 12.65 -15.69 5.14
N PRO A 222 12.86 -16.98 5.50
CA PRO A 222 14.19 -17.55 5.54
C PRO A 222 14.80 -17.60 4.14
N ARG A 223 16.13 -17.55 4.10
CA ARG A 223 16.92 -17.78 2.87
C ARG A 223 16.96 -19.26 2.54
#